data_6c7863dcd96ef7683900b9f290459e34
#
_entry.id   6c7863dcd96ef7683900b9f290459e34
#
_cell.length_a   1.000
_cell.length_b   1.000
_cell.length_c   1.000
_cell.angle_alpha   90.00
_cell.angle_beta   90.00
_cell.angle_gamma   90.00
#
_symmetry.space_group_name_H-M   'P 1'
#
loop_
_entity.id
_entity.type
_entity.pdbx_description
1 polymer ?
#
loop_
_entity_poly.entity_id
_entity_poly.type
_entity_poly.pdbx_seq_one_letter_code
_entity_poly.pdbx_strand_id
1 'polypeptide(L)'
;MRTTFLLLCFATSISAQTWRFAVAGDSRNCGDVVMPAIAAGAKADHAAFYWHLGDFRALYKLDEDMVREAKTPFTILSYQSAAWPDFIRYQLQPFAPIPIFLGIGNHEMVQHTRGDYVMQFGDWLTRPEIVRQRLADDANDHVVRPYYHWIQGGVDFITMDNASQDMFDFPQVAWVRRILARDAADPQVKTVVVGMHAALPHSLGCDHSMNESAQGEYSGSRVYQELLRFRETSNKKVYVLASHSHFLVRDAYDSAYWRAHGGVLPGIIIGTAGAIRYRLPDTTQGFPPERAQTDVYGYLMGIVDPDGTITFDFHEIGRSAIPADIVARYGADGVDWCFNENKDTTSHLSSVCAAADAPAGPAQRP
;
A
#
# COMPACT_ATOMS: atom_id res chain seq x y z
N MET A 1 -13.82 -67.23 -10.73
CA MET A 1 -12.74 -66.36 -10.27
C MET A 1 -13.12 -64.90 -10.64
N ARG A 2 -13.47 -64.08 -9.65
CA ARG A 2 -13.73 -62.66 -9.85
C ARG A 2 -12.47 -61.91 -9.40
N THR A 3 -11.78 -61.28 -10.34
CA THR A 3 -10.58 -60.48 -10.07
C THR A 3 -11.02 -59.08 -9.72
N THR A 4 -10.89 -58.72 -8.43
CA THR A 4 -11.16 -57.34 -7.94
C THR A 4 -9.93 -56.47 -8.24
N PHE A 5 -10.08 -55.50 -9.14
CA PHE A 5 -9.06 -54.45 -9.37
C PHE A 5 -9.18 -53.39 -8.30
N LEU A 6 -8.18 -53.28 -7.44
CA LEU A 6 -8.03 -52.21 -6.45
C LEU A 6 -7.43 -50.98 -7.17
N LEU A 7 -8.22 -49.95 -7.41
CA LEU A 7 -7.73 -48.65 -7.89
C LEU A 7 -7.08 -47.91 -6.70
N LEU A 8 -5.74 -47.88 -6.66
CA LEU A 8 -5.01 -46.98 -5.76
C LEU A 8 -5.07 -45.55 -6.33
N CYS A 9 -5.89 -44.71 -5.77
CA CYS A 9 -5.82 -43.26 -6.01
C CYS A 9 -4.61 -42.70 -5.23
N PHE A 10 -3.53 -42.40 -5.93
CA PHE A 10 -2.44 -41.59 -5.41
C PHE A 10 -2.95 -40.15 -5.32
N ALA A 11 -3.32 -39.69 -4.13
CA ALA A 11 -3.47 -38.26 -3.86
C ALA A 11 -2.07 -37.63 -3.87
N THR A 12 -1.71 -37.03 -4.99
CA THR A 12 -0.53 -36.14 -5.04
C THR A 12 -0.86 -34.92 -4.19
N SER A 13 -0.32 -34.87 -2.98
CA SER A 13 -0.32 -33.67 -2.18
C SER A 13 0.48 -32.61 -2.95
N ILE A 14 -0.19 -31.70 -3.64
CA ILE A 14 0.45 -30.50 -4.17
C ILE A 14 0.85 -29.71 -2.92
N SER A 15 2.13 -29.78 -2.56
CA SER A 15 2.69 -28.90 -1.55
C SER A 15 2.48 -27.47 -2.04
N ALA A 16 1.72 -26.68 -1.29
CA ALA A 16 1.60 -25.27 -1.57
C ALA A 16 3.01 -24.66 -1.58
N GLN A 17 3.37 -23.99 -2.67
CA GLN A 17 4.69 -23.40 -2.85
C GLN A 17 4.70 -21.97 -2.30
N THR A 18 5.81 -21.57 -1.70
CA THR A 18 6.09 -20.17 -1.38
C THR A 18 6.01 -19.30 -2.63
N TRP A 19 5.34 -18.17 -2.54
CA TRP A 19 5.22 -17.21 -3.64
C TRP A 19 5.41 -15.77 -3.13
N ARG A 20 5.54 -14.81 -4.04
CA ARG A 20 5.95 -13.45 -3.72
C ARG A 20 5.04 -12.41 -4.38
N PHE A 21 4.95 -11.24 -3.73
CA PHE A 21 4.34 -10.04 -4.30
C PHE A 21 5.16 -8.80 -3.92
N ALA A 22 5.10 -7.76 -4.76
CA ALA A 22 5.77 -6.50 -4.50
C ALA A 22 4.75 -5.42 -4.12
N VAL A 23 5.10 -4.52 -3.20
CA VAL A 23 4.22 -3.43 -2.77
C VAL A 23 5.01 -2.19 -2.39
N ALA A 24 4.52 -1.01 -2.80
CA ALA A 24 4.96 0.32 -2.36
C ALA A 24 3.88 1.35 -2.71
N GLY A 25 4.02 2.58 -2.25
CA GLY A 25 3.20 3.71 -2.64
C GLY A 25 4.03 4.99 -2.79
N ASP A 26 3.38 6.11 -3.11
CA ASP A 26 3.98 7.43 -3.20
C ASP A 26 5.07 7.51 -4.28
N SER A 27 4.67 7.39 -5.54
CA SER A 27 5.59 7.41 -6.69
C SER A 27 5.71 8.78 -7.37
N ARG A 28 5.13 9.83 -6.83
CA ARG A 28 5.26 11.21 -7.33
C ARG A 28 6.70 11.72 -7.30
N ASN A 29 6.97 12.87 -7.95
CA ASN A 29 8.25 13.58 -8.03
C ASN A 29 9.35 12.88 -8.83
N CYS A 30 9.76 11.68 -8.46
CA CYS A 30 10.80 10.88 -9.10
C CYS A 30 10.32 9.48 -9.50
N GLY A 31 9.02 9.28 -9.61
CA GLY A 31 8.44 7.96 -9.94
C GLY A 31 8.89 7.42 -11.27
N ASP A 32 9.03 8.27 -12.28
CA ASP A 32 9.49 7.84 -13.61
C ASP A 32 10.94 7.38 -13.62
N VAL A 33 11.71 7.77 -12.61
CA VAL A 33 13.09 7.33 -12.41
C VAL A 33 13.12 6.05 -11.56
N VAL A 34 12.35 6.00 -10.48
CA VAL A 34 12.43 4.92 -9.46
C VAL A 34 11.58 3.71 -9.83
N MET A 35 10.34 3.90 -10.31
CA MET A 35 9.40 2.81 -10.59
C MET A 35 9.90 1.80 -11.65
N PRO A 36 10.62 2.20 -12.72
CA PRO A 36 11.23 1.23 -13.62
C PRO A 36 12.24 0.30 -12.96
N ALA A 37 12.99 0.80 -11.97
CA ALA A 37 13.92 -0.03 -11.21
C ALA A 37 13.19 -0.97 -10.24
N ILE A 38 12.11 -0.49 -9.57
CA ILE A 38 11.20 -1.35 -8.80
C ILE A 38 10.62 -2.45 -9.67
N ALA A 39 10.16 -2.11 -10.88
CA ALA A 39 9.61 -3.08 -11.83
C ALA A 39 10.65 -4.13 -12.25
N ALA A 40 11.90 -3.72 -12.47
CA ALA A 40 12.99 -4.64 -12.81
C ALA A 40 13.27 -5.61 -11.65
N GLY A 41 13.34 -5.10 -10.39
CA GLY A 41 13.51 -5.92 -9.20
C GLY A 41 12.34 -6.89 -8.98
N ALA A 42 11.10 -6.40 -9.04
CA ALA A 42 9.91 -7.25 -8.90
C ALA A 42 9.86 -8.40 -9.92
N LYS A 43 10.29 -8.14 -11.16
CA LYS A 43 10.42 -9.18 -12.21
C LYS A 43 11.52 -10.19 -11.88
N ALA A 44 12.69 -9.71 -11.47
CA ALA A 44 13.82 -10.57 -11.13
C ALA A 44 13.47 -11.51 -9.95
N ASP A 45 12.69 -11.04 -9.00
CA ASP A 45 12.23 -11.78 -7.84
C ASP A 45 10.96 -12.60 -8.08
N HIS A 46 10.47 -12.62 -9.33
CA HIS A 46 9.26 -13.36 -9.73
C HIS A 46 8.02 -13.00 -8.93
N ALA A 47 7.81 -11.70 -8.66
CA ALA A 47 6.59 -11.24 -7.99
C ALA A 47 5.35 -11.60 -8.80
N ALA A 48 4.36 -12.21 -8.15
CA ALA A 48 3.09 -12.59 -8.76
C ALA A 48 2.26 -11.36 -9.16
N PHE A 49 2.43 -10.24 -8.44
CA PHE A 49 1.83 -8.94 -8.75
C PHE A 49 2.62 -7.81 -8.08
N TYR A 50 2.35 -6.58 -8.52
CA TYR A 50 2.74 -5.35 -7.82
C TYR A 50 1.49 -4.64 -7.30
N TRP A 51 1.54 -4.15 -6.05
CA TRP A 51 0.45 -3.39 -5.42
C TRP A 51 0.91 -1.97 -5.11
N HIS A 52 0.29 -0.98 -5.75
CA HIS A 52 0.57 0.42 -5.50
C HIS A 52 -0.44 0.99 -4.50
N LEU A 53 0.02 1.63 -3.43
CA LEU A 53 -0.83 2.09 -2.32
C LEU A 53 -1.28 3.56 -2.45
N GLY A 54 -1.28 4.13 -3.68
CA GLY A 54 -1.77 5.48 -3.93
C GLY A 54 -0.67 6.53 -4.07
N ASP A 55 -1.06 7.78 -4.36
CA ASP A 55 -0.22 8.94 -4.64
C ASP A 55 0.71 8.74 -5.85
N PHE A 56 0.09 8.70 -7.02
CA PHE A 56 0.78 8.44 -8.29
C PHE A 56 1.55 9.66 -8.80
N ARG A 57 0.93 10.86 -8.66
CA ARG A 57 1.43 12.16 -9.10
C ARG A 57 1.07 13.25 -8.11
N ALA A 58 1.85 14.33 -8.06
CA ALA A 58 1.63 15.40 -7.09
C ALA A 58 0.30 16.16 -7.29
N LEU A 59 -0.10 16.41 -8.51
CA LEU A 59 -1.33 17.08 -8.99
C LEU A 59 -1.54 18.54 -8.49
N TYR A 60 -1.14 18.89 -7.27
CA TYR A 60 -1.21 20.27 -6.77
C TYR A 60 0.02 21.12 -7.12
N LYS A 61 1.13 20.48 -7.49
CA LYS A 61 2.37 21.07 -7.99
C LYS A 61 2.94 20.19 -9.09
N LEU A 62 3.91 20.68 -9.83
CA LEU A 62 4.56 19.90 -10.88
C LEU A 62 5.47 18.83 -10.29
N ASP A 63 5.48 17.63 -10.86
CA ASP A 63 6.46 16.60 -10.57
C ASP A 63 7.78 16.88 -11.28
N GLU A 64 8.88 16.73 -10.57
CA GLU A 64 10.21 17.12 -11.05
C GLU A 64 10.67 16.28 -12.24
N ASP A 65 10.40 14.98 -12.24
CA ASP A 65 10.72 14.09 -13.36
C ASP A 65 10.05 14.53 -14.66
N MET A 66 8.75 14.84 -14.60
CA MET A 66 8.02 15.36 -15.77
C MET A 66 8.56 16.72 -16.23
N VAL A 67 8.89 17.63 -15.29
CA VAL A 67 9.44 18.95 -15.61
C VAL A 67 10.78 18.83 -16.31
N ARG A 68 11.65 17.95 -15.86
CA ARG A 68 13.00 17.75 -16.41
C ARG A 68 12.99 17.12 -17.80
N GLU A 69 12.00 16.29 -18.09
CA GLU A 69 11.85 15.69 -19.42
C GLU A 69 11.15 16.63 -20.42
N ALA A 70 10.37 17.57 -19.94
CA ALA A 70 9.51 18.40 -20.79
C ALA A 70 10.32 19.29 -21.73
N LYS A 71 10.02 19.21 -23.03
CA LYS A 71 10.60 20.12 -24.06
C LYS A 71 10.05 21.54 -23.96
N THR A 72 8.87 21.69 -23.38
CA THR A 72 8.21 22.97 -23.15
C THR A 72 7.73 23.02 -21.70
N PRO A 73 7.84 24.18 -21.01
CA PRO A 73 7.40 24.29 -19.63
C PRO A 73 5.92 23.93 -19.47
N PHE A 74 5.60 23.17 -18.44
CA PHE A 74 4.21 22.91 -18.05
C PHE A 74 3.60 24.14 -17.38
N THR A 75 2.32 24.38 -17.69
CA THR A 75 1.41 25.07 -16.76
C THR A 75 0.82 24.01 -15.82
N ILE A 76 0.28 24.41 -14.68
CA ILE A 76 -0.36 23.45 -13.77
C ILE A 76 -1.51 22.68 -14.47
N LEU A 77 -2.28 23.33 -15.31
CA LEU A 77 -3.39 22.70 -16.04
C LEU A 77 -2.91 21.69 -17.09
N SER A 78 -1.87 22.04 -17.87
CA SER A 78 -1.31 21.10 -18.85
C SER A 78 -0.63 19.89 -18.18
N TYR A 79 0.01 20.12 -17.03
CA TYR A 79 0.58 19.06 -16.22
C TYR A 79 -0.52 18.12 -15.68
N GLN A 80 -1.57 18.64 -15.04
CA GLN A 80 -2.67 17.83 -14.50
C GLN A 80 -3.31 16.96 -15.59
N SER A 81 -3.49 17.50 -16.80
CA SER A 81 -4.01 16.73 -17.93
C SER A 81 -3.07 15.61 -18.42
N ALA A 82 -1.77 15.77 -18.23
CA ALA A 82 -0.76 14.79 -18.65
C ALA A 82 -0.39 13.78 -17.56
N ALA A 83 -0.59 14.11 -16.29
CA ALA A 83 -0.02 13.41 -15.15
C ALA A 83 -0.43 11.93 -15.05
N TRP A 84 -1.72 11.61 -15.16
CA TRP A 84 -2.17 10.20 -15.11
C TRP A 84 -1.81 9.39 -16.37
N PRO A 85 -1.96 9.92 -17.60
CA PRO A 85 -1.42 9.25 -18.78
C PRO A 85 0.09 8.99 -18.71
N ASP A 86 0.84 9.92 -18.13
CA ASP A 86 2.28 9.78 -17.92
C ASP A 86 2.61 8.68 -16.89
N PHE A 87 1.96 8.68 -15.73
CA PHE A 87 2.05 7.62 -14.74
C PHE A 87 1.80 6.22 -15.34
N ILE A 88 0.72 6.08 -16.12
CA ILE A 88 0.41 4.81 -16.80
C ILE A 88 1.57 4.39 -17.70
N ARG A 89 2.08 5.33 -18.49
CA ARG A 89 3.10 5.04 -19.49
C ARG A 89 4.46 4.71 -18.89
N TYR A 90 4.90 5.47 -17.89
CA TYR A 90 6.29 5.42 -17.42
C TYR A 90 6.47 4.73 -16.07
N GLN A 91 5.41 4.59 -15.31
CA GLN A 91 5.48 3.92 -14.02
C GLN A 91 4.78 2.56 -14.01
N LEU A 92 3.65 2.40 -14.71
CA LEU A 92 2.95 1.11 -14.75
C LEU A 92 3.41 0.18 -15.87
N GLN A 93 3.57 0.69 -17.10
CA GLN A 93 4.01 -0.14 -18.24
C GLN A 93 5.32 -0.92 -17.98
N PRO A 94 6.33 -0.38 -17.27
CA PRO A 94 7.53 -1.12 -16.94
C PRO A 94 7.28 -2.44 -16.19
N PHE A 95 6.18 -2.62 -15.48
CA PHE A 95 5.86 -3.87 -14.78
C PHE A 95 5.39 -5.00 -15.70
N ALA A 96 4.92 -4.73 -16.91
CA ALA A 96 4.43 -5.77 -17.79
C ALA A 96 5.45 -6.93 -17.94
N PRO A 97 5.02 -8.20 -17.82
CA PRO A 97 3.66 -8.72 -17.76
C PRO A 97 3.11 -8.91 -16.32
N ILE A 98 3.78 -8.41 -15.27
CA ILE A 98 3.32 -8.56 -13.88
C ILE A 98 1.97 -7.84 -13.71
N PRO A 99 0.94 -8.48 -13.15
CA PRO A 99 -0.31 -7.85 -12.77
C PRO A 99 -0.08 -6.69 -11.79
N ILE A 100 -0.86 -5.60 -11.93
CA ILE A 100 -0.80 -4.46 -11.02
C ILE A 100 -2.16 -4.27 -10.38
N PHE A 101 -2.18 -4.02 -9.06
CA PHE A 101 -3.33 -3.59 -8.28
C PHE A 101 -3.08 -2.17 -7.78
N LEU A 102 -4.10 -1.30 -7.83
CA LEU A 102 -3.96 0.12 -7.52
C LEU A 102 -4.82 0.50 -6.31
N GLY A 103 -4.19 1.05 -5.28
CA GLY A 103 -4.85 1.85 -4.25
C GLY A 103 -5.01 3.30 -4.72
N ILE A 104 -5.78 4.08 -4.00
CA ILE A 104 -6.00 5.50 -4.23
C ILE A 104 -5.43 6.30 -3.06
N GLY A 105 -4.68 7.39 -3.33
CA GLY A 105 -4.17 8.32 -2.35
C GLY A 105 -4.87 9.68 -2.37
N ASN A 106 -4.51 10.56 -1.46
CA ASN A 106 -5.14 11.88 -1.36
C ASN A 106 -4.79 12.79 -2.56
N HIS A 107 -3.66 12.54 -3.22
CA HIS A 107 -3.30 13.29 -4.43
C HIS A 107 -4.22 12.97 -5.60
N GLU A 108 -4.72 11.75 -5.72
CA GLU A 108 -5.71 11.38 -6.73
C GLU A 108 -7.05 12.15 -6.57
N MET A 109 -7.26 12.79 -5.42
CA MET A 109 -8.43 13.63 -5.15
C MET A 109 -8.19 15.13 -5.42
N VAL A 110 -6.97 15.51 -5.82
CA VAL A 110 -6.65 16.91 -6.16
C VAL A 110 -7.22 17.23 -7.55
N GLN A 111 -8.23 18.11 -7.60
CA GLN A 111 -8.96 18.50 -8.82
C GLN A 111 -9.70 17.34 -9.52
N HIS A 112 -9.79 16.18 -8.91
CA HIS A 112 -10.46 14.99 -9.43
C HIS A 112 -11.44 14.42 -8.40
N THR A 113 -12.35 13.59 -8.89
CA THR A 113 -13.30 12.83 -8.09
C THR A 113 -12.95 11.35 -8.13
N ARG A 114 -13.55 10.55 -7.24
CA ARG A 114 -13.48 9.08 -7.33
C ARG A 114 -14.03 8.54 -8.65
N GLY A 115 -15.01 9.24 -9.24
CA GLY A 115 -15.52 8.91 -10.58
C GLY A 115 -14.45 9.07 -11.67
N ASP A 116 -13.68 10.15 -11.62
CA ASP A 116 -12.58 10.40 -12.55
C ASP A 116 -11.49 9.33 -12.39
N TYR A 117 -11.14 8.98 -11.15
CA TYR A 117 -10.20 7.89 -10.85
C TYR A 117 -10.67 6.54 -11.42
N VAL A 118 -11.93 6.17 -11.16
CA VAL A 118 -12.52 4.92 -11.67
C VAL A 118 -12.56 4.91 -13.20
N MET A 119 -12.86 6.04 -13.82
CA MET A 119 -12.87 6.17 -15.28
C MET A 119 -11.45 6.02 -15.88
N GLN A 120 -10.46 6.66 -15.27
CA GLN A 120 -9.07 6.64 -15.76
C GLN A 120 -8.39 5.28 -15.56
N PHE A 121 -8.62 4.65 -14.41
CA PHE A 121 -7.94 3.41 -14.01
C PHE A 121 -8.84 2.17 -14.11
N GLY A 122 -9.93 2.27 -14.87
CA GLY A 122 -10.94 1.20 -15.04
C GLY A 122 -10.36 -0.16 -15.39
N ASP A 123 -9.35 -0.21 -16.27
CA ASP A 123 -8.69 -1.45 -16.71
C ASP A 123 -8.02 -2.20 -15.54
N TRP A 124 -7.47 -1.48 -14.56
CA TRP A 124 -6.88 -2.07 -13.35
C TRP A 124 -7.93 -2.44 -12.31
N LEU A 125 -8.99 -1.63 -12.17
CA LEU A 125 -10.08 -1.84 -11.21
C LEU A 125 -11.10 -2.91 -11.66
N THR A 126 -11.07 -3.30 -12.92
CA THR A 126 -11.91 -4.37 -13.49
C THR A 126 -11.10 -5.60 -13.90
N ARG A 127 -9.94 -5.80 -13.30
CA ARG A 127 -9.17 -7.03 -13.50
C ARG A 127 -10.01 -8.27 -13.20
N PRO A 128 -9.79 -9.38 -13.91
CA PRO A 128 -10.59 -10.60 -13.72
C PRO A 128 -10.63 -11.10 -12.28
N GLU A 129 -9.54 -10.94 -11.53
CA GLU A 129 -9.43 -11.34 -10.13
C GLU A 129 -10.40 -10.54 -9.26
N ILE A 130 -10.43 -9.21 -9.43
CA ILE A 130 -11.30 -8.28 -8.69
C ILE A 130 -12.76 -8.51 -9.05
N VAL A 131 -13.07 -8.60 -10.35
CA VAL A 131 -14.45 -8.80 -10.82
C VAL A 131 -15.01 -10.12 -10.32
N ARG A 132 -14.22 -11.20 -10.43
CA ARG A 132 -14.62 -12.53 -9.96
C ARG A 132 -14.89 -12.53 -8.46
N GLN A 133 -14.03 -11.88 -7.67
CA GLN A 133 -14.20 -11.81 -6.23
C GLN A 133 -15.44 -10.99 -5.86
N ARG A 134 -15.63 -9.81 -6.43
CA ARG A 134 -16.80 -8.96 -6.21
C ARG A 134 -18.12 -9.69 -6.51
N LEU A 135 -18.19 -10.42 -7.63
CA LEU A 135 -19.38 -11.19 -8.00
C LEU A 135 -19.56 -12.45 -7.15
N ALA A 136 -18.51 -12.99 -6.57
CA ALA A 136 -18.59 -14.08 -5.60
C ALA A 136 -19.17 -13.59 -4.25
N ASP A 137 -18.89 -12.33 -3.87
CA ASP A 137 -19.45 -11.71 -2.67
C ASP A 137 -20.92 -11.34 -2.83
N ASP A 138 -21.25 -10.75 -3.97
CA ASP A 138 -22.61 -10.38 -4.37
C ASP A 138 -22.73 -10.44 -5.89
N ALA A 139 -23.50 -11.42 -6.39
CA ALA A 139 -23.70 -11.62 -7.83
C ALA A 139 -24.34 -10.41 -8.55
N ASN A 140 -24.94 -9.48 -7.80
CA ASN A 140 -25.57 -8.27 -8.33
C ASN A 140 -24.67 -7.03 -8.18
N ASP A 141 -23.51 -7.13 -7.57
CA ASP A 141 -22.59 -6.00 -7.43
C ASP A 141 -21.75 -5.79 -8.70
N HIS A 142 -22.21 -4.89 -9.55
CA HIS A 142 -21.50 -4.46 -10.77
C HIS A 142 -20.81 -3.10 -10.62
N VAL A 143 -20.81 -2.50 -9.43
CA VAL A 143 -20.23 -1.17 -9.20
C VAL A 143 -18.73 -1.26 -9.04
N VAL A 144 -18.00 -0.54 -9.90
CA VAL A 144 -16.54 -0.39 -9.77
C VAL A 144 -16.25 0.69 -8.72
N ARG A 145 -15.38 0.37 -7.78
CA ARG A 145 -14.98 1.25 -6.66
C ARG A 145 -13.47 1.34 -6.55
N PRO A 146 -12.91 2.38 -5.94
CA PRO A 146 -11.48 2.44 -5.63
C PRO A 146 -11.07 1.51 -4.47
N TYR A 147 -12.02 0.91 -3.75
CA TYR A 147 -11.78 -0.13 -2.76
C TYR A 147 -12.36 -1.48 -3.22
N TYR A 148 -11.60 -2.52 -3.02
CA TYR A 148 -11.90 -3.87 -3.50
C TYR A 148 -11.02 -4.89 -2.79
N HIS A 149 -11.24 -6.18 -3.06
CA HIS A 149 -10.35 -7.23 -2.60
C HIS A 149 -10.23 -8.37 -3.63
N TRP A 150 -9.20 -9.17 -3.45
CA TRP A 150 -8.99 -10.39 -4.22
C TRP A 150 -8.24 -11.43 -3.40
N ILE A 151 -8.59 -12.70 -3.60
CA ILE A 151 -7.94 -13.81 -2.91
C ILE A 151 -6.92 -14.46 -3.85
N GLN A 152 -5.70 -14.62 -3.34
CA GLN A 152 -4.62 -15.31 -4.04
C GLN A 152 -3.81 -16.17 -3.06
N GLY A 153 -3.65 -17.47 -3.35
CA GLY A 153 -2.82 -18.38 -2.57
C GLY A 153 -3.20 -18.50 -1.09
N GLY A 154 -4.49 -18.33 -0.75
CA GLY A 154 -4.99 -18.38 0.62
C GLY A 154 -4.81 -17.07 1.40
N VAL A 155 -4.43 -15.99 0.73
CA VAL A 155 -4.37 -14.64 1.28
C VAL A 155 -5.45 -13.79 0.64
N ASP A 156 -6.29 -13.12 1.43
CA ASP A 156 -7.18 -12.07 0.96
C ASP A 156 -6.49 -10.70 1.07
N PHE A 157 -6.30 -10.04 -0.05
CA PHE A 157 -5.74 -8.69 -0.18
C PHE A 157 -6.89 -7.69 -0.29
N ILE A 158 -7.01 -6.81 0.67
CA ILE A 158 -8.08 -5.83 0.78
C ILE A 158 -7.50 -4.43 0.55
N THR A 159 -7.83 -3.80 -0.57
CA THR A 159 -7.51 -2.40 -0.85
C THR A 159 -8.60 -1.51 -0.28
N MET A 160 -8.23 -0.57 0.59
CA MET A 160 -9.14 0.41 1.18
C MET A 160 -8.87 1.83 0.68
N ASP A 161 -9.91 2.65 0.63
CA ASP A 161 -9.88 4.04 0.18
C ASP A 161 -10.07 4.99 1.37
N ASN A 162 -8.99 5.63 1.79
CA ASN A 162 -9.00 6.72 2.76
C ASN A 162 -8.44 8.03 2.18
N ALA A 163 -8.57 8.21 0.87
CA ALA A 163 -7.99 9.32 0.11
C ALA A 163 -8.62 10.70 0.37
N SER A 164 -9.76 10.78 1.05
CA SER A 164 -10.38 12.05 1.40
C SER A 164 -10.39 12.24 2.90
N GLN A 165 -9.74 13.30 3.38
CA GLN A 165 -9.63 13.62 4.81
C GLN A 165 -9.09 12.45 5.64
N ASP A 166 -8.34 11.55 4.99
CA ASP A 166 -7.78 10.34 5.58
C ASP A 166 -8.83 9.53 6.37
N MET A 167 -10.04 9.36 5.79
CA MET A 167 -11.14 8.68 6.45
C MET A 167 -11.79 7.62 5.57
N PHE A 168 -12.35 6.61 6.20
CA PHE A 168 -13.26 5.65 5.56
C PHE A 168 -14.71 6.08 5.72
N ASP A 169 -15.49 5.99 4.65
CA ASP A 169 -16.93 6.18 4.73
C ASP A 169 -17.65 4.99 5.40
N PHE A 170 -18.87 5.21 5.87
CA PHE A 170 -19.66 4.15 6.51
C PHE A 170 -19.94 2.95 5.61
N PRO A 171 -20.29 3.10 4.31
CA PRO A 171 -20.46 1.97 3.40
C PRO A 171 -19.21 1.10 3.32
N GLN A 172 -18.02 1.70 3.26
CA GLN A 172 -16.76 0.97 3.19
C GLN A 172 -16.45 0.22 4.50
N VAL A 173 -16.65 0.85 5.66
CA VAL A 173 -16.50 0.17 6.96
C VAL A 173 -17.46 -1.00 7.08
N ALA A 174 -18.72 -0.86 6.64
CA ALA A 174 -19.68 -1.96 6.63
C ALA A 174 -19.28 -3.06 5.63
N TRP A 175 -18.71 -2.69 4.50
CA TRP A 175 -18.22 -3.62 3.48
C TRP A 175 -17.05 -4.46 4.02
N VAL A 176 -16.01 -3.85 4.58
CA VAL A 176 -14.85 -4.61 5.11
C VAL A 176 -15.26 -5.55 6.24
N ARG A 177 -16.22 -5.16 7.09
CA ARG A 177 -16.77 -6.06 8.13
C ARG A 177 -17.42 -7.30 7.52
N ARG A 178 -18.16 -7.18 6.41
CA ARG A 178 -18.74 -8.34 5.72
C ARG A 178 -17.68 -9.25 5.11
N ILE A 179 -16.62 -8.64 4.52
CA ILE A 179 -15.50 -9.41 3.97
C ILE A 179 -14.82 -10.20 5.09
N LEU A 180 -14.44 -9.55 6.18
CA LEU A 180 -13.79 -10.21 7.32
C LEU A 180 -14.67 -11.32 7.94
N ALA A 181 -15.98 -11.12 8.02
CA ALA A 181 -16.90 -12.14 8.53
C ALA A 181 -16.93 -13.39 7.61
N ARG A 182 -16.92 -13.19 6.30
CA ARG A 182 -16.83 -14.28 5.32
C ARG A 182 -15.48 -14.99 5.41
N ASP A 183 -14.40 -14.23 5.45
CA ASP A 183 -13.04 -14.78 5.53
C ASP A 183 -12.82 -15.56 6.84
N ALA A 184 -13.45 -15.14 7.93
CA ALA A 184 -13.41 -15.91 9.18
C ALA A 184 -14.00 -17.31 9.02
N ALA A 185 -15.04 -17.45 8.19
CA ALA A 185 -15.72 -18.70 7.94
C ALA A 185 -15.09 -19.54 6.79
N ASP A 186 -14.30 -18.91 5.91
CA ASP A 186 -13.69 -19.59 4.76
C ASP A 186 -12.39 -20.30 5.16
N PRO A 187 -12.31 -21.65 5.14
CA PRO A 187 -11.11 -22.39 5.50
C PRO A 187 -9.97 -22.22 4.48
N GLN A 188 -10.23 -21.70 3.27
CA GLN A 188 -9.22 -21.46 2.26
C GLN A 188 -8.45 -20.17 2.54
N VAL A 189 -9.05 -19.18 3.20
CA VAL A 189 -8.37 -17.95 3.62
C VAL A 189 -7.59 -18.21 4.91
N LYS A 190 -6.30 -18.02 4.89
CA LYS A 190 -5.38 -18.18 6.02
C LYS A 190 -4.93 -16.83 6.60
N THR A 191 -4.92 -15.82 5.75
CA THR A 191 -4.33 -14.51 6.03
C THR A 191 -5.13 -13.41 5.34
N VAL A 192 -5.26 -12.28 6.01
CA VAL A 192 -5.78 -11.03 5.44
C VAL A 192 -4.64 -10.01 5.42
N VAL A 193 -4.45 -9.35 4.29
CA VAL A 193 -3.54 -8.20 4.14
C VAL A 193 -4.37 -6.99 3.74
N VAL A 194 -4.42 -5.98 4.57
CA VAL A 194 -5.15 -4.74 4.29
C VAL A 194 -4.17 -3.67 3.87
N GLY A 195 -4.36 -3.10 2.68
CA GLY A 195 -3.55 -2.01 2.15
C GLY A 195 -4.39 -0.74 1.98
N MET A 196 -3.82 0.40 2.32
CA MET A 196 -4.43 1.70 2.21
C MET A 196 -3.38 2.79 2.02
N HIS A 197 -3.81 4.01 1.73
CA HIS A 197 -2.87 5.10 1.59
C HIS A 197 -2.39 5.62 2.95
N ALA A 198 -3.18 6.36 3.69
CA ALA A 198 -2.80 6.86 5.01
C ALA A 198 -2.85 5.74 6.06
N ALA A 199 -1.85 5.68 6.95
CA ALA A 199 -1.80 4.69 8.02
C ALA A 199 -2.99 4.83 8.98
N LEU A 200 -3.48 3.70 9.51
CA LEU A 200 -4.50 3.70 10.57
C LEU A 200 -4.04 4.53 11.78
N PRO A 201 -4.97 5.04 12.59
CA PRO A 201 -4.65 5.95 13.69
C PRO A 201 -3.65 5.36 14.68
N HIS A 202 -2.97 6.25 15.40
CA HIS A 202 -2.02 5.92 16.46
C HIS A 202 -0.86 5.03 16.02
N SER A 203 -0.51 5.11 14.71
CA SER A 203 0.70 4.50 14.19
C SER A 203 1.95 5.26 14.62
N LEU A 204 3.11 4.61 14.55
CA LEU A 204 4.42 5.24 14.78
C LEU A 204 4.80 6.26 13.68
N GLY A 205 4.10 6.26 12.55
CA GLY A 205 4.28 7.23 11.48
C GLY A 205 3.81 8.64 11.83
N CYS A 206 3.00 8.80 12.86
CA CYS A 206 2.45 10.04 13.40
C CYS A 206 1.80 10.96 12.37
N ASP A 207 2.62 11.77 11.70
CA ASP A 207 2.21 12.66 10.62
C ASP A 207 1.74 11.85 9.41
N HIS A 208 0.80 12.41 8.67
CA HIS A 208 0.23 11.73 7.51
C HIS A 208 -0.40 10.37 7.84
N SER A 209 -1.12 10.34 8.96
CA SER A 209 -1.97 9.20 9.38
C SER A 209 -3.41 9.65 9.56
N MET A 210 -4.30 8.69 9.75
CA MET A 210 -5.72 8.97 9.97
C MET A 210 -6.02 9.74 11.26
N ASN A 211 -5.02 10.09 12.07
CA ASN A 211 -5.16 11.00 13.23
C ASN A 211 -5.31 12.47 12.82
N GLU A 212 -5.03 12.87 11.59
CA GLU A 212 -5.11 14.27 11.17
C GLU A 212 -6.52 14.85 11.18
N SER A 213 -7.54 13.98 11.19
CA SER A 213 -8.93 14.40 11.35
C SER A 213 -9.66 13.54 12.39
N ALA A 214 -10.63 14.13 13.09
CA ALA A 214 -11.46 13.37 14.03
C ALA A 214 -12.28 12.26 13.36
N GLN A 215 -12.69 12.47 12.10
CA GLN A 215 -13.40 11.47 11.31
C GLN A 215 -12.45 10.34 10.89
N GLY A 216 -11.22 10.68 10.53
CA GLY A 216 -10.16 9.71 10.22
C GLY A 216 -9.85 8.85 11.42
N GLU A 217 -9.57 9.45 12.57
CA GLU A 217 -9.30 8.75 13.81
C GLU A 217 -10.46 7.81 14.19
N TYR A 218 -11.70 8.30 14.12
CA TYR A 218 -12.88 7.50 14.43
C TYR A 218 -13.05 6.32 13.48
N SER A 219 -13.03 6.55 12.16
CA SER A 219 -13.25 5.49 11.16
C SER A 219 -12.09 4.52 11.11
N GLY A 220 -10.86 5.00 11.19
CA GLY A 220 -9.65 4.17 11.19
C GLY A 220 -9.54 3.30 12.44
N SER A 221 -9.83 3.84 13.62
CA SER A 221 -9.84 3.05 14.86
C SER A 221 -10.90 1.94 14.82
N ARG A 222 -12.06 2.18 14.21
CA ARG A 222 -13.07 1.12 14.01
C ARG A 222 -12.55 0.01 13.11
N VAL A 223 -11.92 0.34 11.99
CA VAL A 223 -11.31 -0.66 11.10
C VAL A 223 -10.22 -1.44 11.82
N TYR A 224 -9.35 -0.76 12.55
CA TYR A 224 -8.30 -1.41 13.35
C TYR A 224 -8.88 -2.44 14.33
N GLN A 225 -9.93 -2.04 15.06
CA GLN A 225 -10.59 -2.94 16.02
C GLN A 225 -11.33 -4.11 15.36
N GLU A 226 -11.91 -3.93 14.16
CA GLU A 226 -12.48 -5.05 13.40
C GLU A 226 -11.39 -6.05 12.97
N LEU A 227 -10.21 -5.57 12.57
CA LEU A 227 -9.07 -6.41 12.23
C LEU A 227 -8.51 -7.16 13.46
N LEU A 228 -8.41 -6.51 14.60
CA LEU A 228 -8.05 -7.17 15.86
C LEU A 228 -9.03 -8.27 16.21
N ARG A 229 -10.34 -7.96 16.20
CA ARG A 229 -11.39 -8.93 16.49
C ARG A 229 -11.33 -10.11 15.52
N PHE A 230 -11.17 -9.86 14.23
CA PHE A 230 -11.02 -10.90 13.22
C PHE A 230 -9.85 -11.82 13.57
N ARG A 231 -8.67 -11.28 13.85
CA ARG A 231 -7.47 -12.06 14.23
C ARG A 231 -7.74 -12.94 15.45
N GLU A 232 -8.37 -12.37 16.49
CA GLU A 232 -8.63 -13.06 17.75
C GLU A 232 -9.67 -14.17 17.63
N THR A 233 -10.74 -13.94 16.84
CA THR A 233 -11.87 -14.88 16.74
C THR A 233 -11.68 -15.96 15.69
N SER A 234 -10.93 -15.66 14.61
CA SER A 234 -10.69 -16.61 13.51
C SER A 234 -9.38 -17.37 13.63
N ASN A 235 -8.45 -16.91 14.47
CA ASN A 235 -7.07 -17.40 14.56
C ASN A 235 -6.31 -17.30 13.22
N LYS A 236 -6.69 -16.32 12.36
CA LYS A 236 -6.04 -16.05 11.07
C LYS A 236 -5.08 -14.89 11.19
N LYS A 237 -4.08 -14.85 10.32
CA LYS A 237 -3.07 -13.80 10.32
C LYS A 237 -3.63 -12.52 9.70
N VAL A 238 -3.19 -11.37 10.20
CA VAL A 238 -3.55 -10.04 9.71
C VAL A 238 -2.29 -9.21 9.57
N TYR A 239 -2.13 -8.54 8.43
CA TYR A 239 -1.08 -7.56 8.17
C TYR A 239 -1.71 -6.28 7.63
N VAL A 240 -1.16 -5.13 8.01
CA VAL A 240 -1.63 -3.82 7.55
C VAL A 240 -0.49 -3.09 6.85
N LEU A 241 -0.72 -2.68 5.61
CA LEU A 241 0.25 -1.94 4.80
C LEU A 241 -0.31 -0.54 4.52
N ALA A 242 0.52 0.47 4.70
CA ALA A 242 0.18 1.85 4.39
C ALA A 242 1.33 2.55 3.69
N SER A 243 1.04 3.69 3.06
CA SER A 243 2.02 4.59 2.45
C SER A 243 1.85 6.02 2.98
N HIS A 244 1.74 7.05 2.13
CA HIS A 244 1.51 8.45 2.50
C HIS A 244 2.66 9.13 3.28
N SER A 245 3.25 8.45 4.23
CA SER A 245 4.49 8.87 4.87
C SER A 245 5.68 8.34 4.06
N HIS A 246 6.53 9.23 3.59
CA HIS A 246 7.56 8.89 2.59
C HIS A 246 8.84 8.36 3.23
N PHE A 247 8.68 7.29 4.00
CA PHE A 247 9.74 6.53 4.67
C PHE A 247 9.31 5.07 4.87
N LEU A 248 10.21 4.24 5.35
CA LEU A 248 9.90 2.88 5.82
C LEU A 248 9.80 2.87 7.34
N VAL A 249 8.67 2.36 7.88
CA VAL A 249 8.55 2.02 9.30
C VAL A 249 7.89 0.65 9.43
N ARG A 250 8.61 -0.30 10.05
CA ARG A 250 8.10 -1.62 10.42
C ARG A 250 7.48 -1.58 11.80
N ASP A 251 6.60 -2.52 12.07
CA ASP A 251 5.82 -2.58 13.32
C ASP A 251 5.12 -1.24 13.62
N ALA A 252 4.56 -0.64 12.56
CA ALA A 252 4.02 0.72 12.58
C ALA A 252 2.94 0.93 13.65
N TYR A 253 2.29 -0.13 14.11
CA TYR A 253 1.26 -0.07 15.16
C TYR A 253 1.75 -0.54 16.53
N ASP A 254 3.05 -0.77 16.71
CA ASP A 254 3.65 -1.08 18.02
C ASP A 254 3.81 0.20 18.87
N SER A 255 2.74 0.96 18.99
CA SER A 255 2.63 2.21 19.75
C SER A 255 2.12 1.96 21.18
N ALA A 256 2.39 2.90 22.09
CA ALA A 256 1.88 2.86 23.46
C ALA A 256 0.35 2.80 23.48
N TYR A 257 -0.30 3.51 22.56
CA TYR A 257 -1.76 3.53 22.42
C TYR A 257 -2.31 2.13 22.15
N TRP A 258 -1.87 1.45 21.08
CA TRP A 258 -2.43 0.15 20.72
C TRP A 258 -2.06 -0.96 21.70
N ARG A 259 -0.89 -0.89 22.32
CA ARG A 259 -0.54 -1.79 23.44
C ARG A 259 -1.54 -1.71 24.59
N ALA A 260 -2.08 -0.51 24.84
CA ALA A 260 -3.07 -0.26 25.90
C ALA A 260 -4.53 -0.47 25.46
N HIS A 261 -4.83 -0.49 24.15
CA HIS A 261 -6.20 -0.44 23.61
C HIS A 261 -6.56 -1.64 22.72
N GLY A 262 -6.17 -2.83 23.09
CA GLY A 262 -6.64 -4.07 22.46
C GLY A 262 -5.54 -4.85 21.72
N GLY A 263 -4.37 -4.30 21.56
CA GLY A 263 -3.22 -5.04 21.03
C GLY A 263 -2.66 -4.52 19.71
N VAL A 264 -1.50 -5.03 19.35
CA VAL A 264 -0.70 -4.59 18.21
C VAL A 264 -0.97 -5.48 17.00
N LEU A 265 -1.32 -4.87 15.86
CA LEU A 265 -1.35 -5.54 14.57
C LEU A 265 0.03 -5.40 13.88
N PRO A 266 0.54 -6.44 13.25
CA PRO A 266 1.69 -6.30 12.35
C PRO A 266 1.37 -5.32 11.22
N GLY A 267 2.19 -4.29 11.06
CA GLY A 267 1.96 -3.30 10.02
C GLY A 267 3.23 -2.60 9.59
N ILE A 268 3.23 -2.12 8.34
CA ILE A 268 4.38 -1.46 7.73
C ILE A 268 3.89 -0.23 6.96
N ILE A 269 4.61 0.88 7.14
CA ILE A 269 4.49 2.08 6.30
C ILE A 269 5.58 2.01 5.24
N ILE A 270 5.20 2.19 3.96
CA ILE A 270 6.06 2.02 2.78
C ILE A 270 5.72 3.03 1.68
N GLY A 271 5.99 4.32 1.91
CA GLY A 271 5.79 5.40 0.96
C GLY A 271 7.07 5.78 0.20
N THR A 272 7.76 4.79 -0.39
CA THR A 272 9.14 4.97 -0.88
C THR A 272 9.32 4.79 -2.39
N ALA A 273 8.24 4.87 -3.19
CA ALA A 273 8.31 4.56 -4.63
C ALA A 273 8.78 5.72 -5.53
N GLY A 274 9.16 6.89 -4.97
CA GLY A 274 9.66 8.03 -5.77
C GLY A 274 9.37 9.40 -5.20
N ALA A 275 8.46 9.52 -4.22
CA ALA A 275 8.10 10.79 -3.62
C ALA A 275 9.26 11.47 -2.89
N ILE A 276 9.10 12.76 -2.59
CA ILE A 276 10.02 13.50 -1.74
C ILE A 276 10.17 12.77 -0.40
N ARG A 277 11.38 12.43 0.00
CA ARG A 277 11.65 11.64 1.20
C ARG A 277 11.50 12.52 2.43
N TYR A 278 10.72 12.05 3.41
CA TYR A 278 10.49 12.77 4.66
C TYR A 278 11.47 12.33 5.74
N ARG A 279 11.74 13.22 6.68
CA ARG A 279 12.43 12.87 7.90
C ARG A 279 11.58 11.92 8.75
N LEU A 280 12.23 10.97 9.42
CA LEU A 280 11.56 10.08 10.37
C LEU A 280 10.95 10.87 11.55
N PRO A 281 9.76 10.51 12.03
CA PRO A 281 9.15 11.12 13.20
C PRO A 281 9.89 10.76 14.49
N ASP A 282 9.75 11.61 15.51
CA ASP A 282 10.45 11.42 16.79
C ASP A 282 10.03 10.13 17.53
N THR A 283 8.84 9.60 17.25
CA THR A 283 8.38 8.29 17.75
C THR A 283 9.25 7.11 17.32
N THR A 284 10.05 7.29 16.29
CA THR A 284 11.01 6.28 15.81
C THR A 284 12.44 6.53 16.27
N GLN A 285 12.65 7.52 17.15
CA GLN A 285 13.99 7.85 17.64
C GLN A 285 14.64 6.63 18.31
N GLY A 286 15.86 6.32 17.89
CA GLY A 286 16.62 5.18 18.41
C GLY A 286 16.26 3.83 17.79
N PHE A 287 15.34 3.77 16.82
CA PHE A 287 15.10 2.55 16.09
C PHE A 287 16.29 2.22 15.16
N PRO A 288 16.63 0.93 15.05
CA PRO A 288 17.65 0.51 14.10
C PRO A 288 17.15 0.66 12.66
N PRO A 289 18.06 0.75 11.67
CA PRO A 289 17.66 0.89 10.24
C PRO A 289 16.73 -0.22 9.73
N GLU A 290 16.82 -1.41 10.28
CA GLU A 290 15.94 -2.52 9.92
C GLU A 290 14.47 -2.26 10.30
N ARG A 291 14.23 -1.36 11.26
CA ARG A 291 12.88 -1.01 11.75
C ARG A 291 12.36 0.30 11.18
N ALA A 292 13.22 1.32 11.01
CA ALA A 292 12.82 2.60 10.46
C ALA A 292 13.94 3.20 9.60
N GLN A 293 13.60 3.61 8.37
CA GLN A 293 14.53 4.18 7.41
C GLN A 293 13.93 5.40 6.71
N THR A 294 14.73 6.43 6.55
CA THR A 294 14.47 7.56 5.67
C THR A 294 15.56 7.70 4.61
N ASP A 295 15.40 8.66 3.71
CA ASP A 295 16.33 8.92 2.60
C ASP A 295 16.51 7.73 1.65
N VAL A 296 15.54 6.82 1.62
CA VAL A 296 15.54 5.61 0.80
C VAL A 296 14.41 5.63 -0.22
N TYR A 297 14.65 5.02 -1.38
CA TYR A 297 13.63 4.54 -2.30
C TYR A 297 13.62 3.02 -2.29
N GLY A 298 12.48 2.42 -2.55
CA GLY A 298 12.38 0.97 -2.59
C GLY A 298 10.95 0.46 -2.50
N TYR A 299 10.83 -0.84 -2.30
CA TYR A 299 9.56 -1.54 -2.18
C TYR A 299 9.70 -2.71 -1.21
N LEU A 300 8.57 -3.19 -0.69
CA LEU A 300 8.53 -4.44 0.06
C LEU A 300 8.28 -5.61 -0.90
N MET A 301 9.04 -6.68 -0.70
CA MET A 301 8.73 -7.99 -1.21
C MET A 301 8.07 -8.80 -0.12
N GLY A 302 6.77 -9.09 -0.27
CA GLY A 302 6.04 -10.02 0.59
C GLY A 302 6.28 -11.46 0.12
N ILE A 303 6.80 -12.28 1.00
CA ILE A 303 7.05 -13.71 0.77
C ILE A 303 6.01 -14.50 1.55
N VAL A 304 5.12 -15.16 0.84
CA VAL A 304 3.98 -15.90 1.41
C VAL A 304 4.32 -17.37 1.51
N ASP A 305 4.34 -17.87 2.74
CA ASP A 305 4.54 -19.28 3.01
C ASP A 305 3.24 -20.09 2.90
N PRO A 306 3.34 -21.43 2.74
CA PRO A 306 2.18 -22.31 2.61
C PRO A 306 1.17 -22.24 3.75
N ASP A 307 1.60 -21.85 4.95
CA ASP A 307 0.73 -21.68 6.13
C ASP A 307 0.06 -20.30 6.19
N GLY A 308 0.33 -19.42 5.20
CA GLY A 308 -0.16 -18.05 5.12
C GLY A 308 0.68 -17.05 5.92
N THR A 309 1.82 -17.43 6.49
CA THR A 309 2.77 -16.48 7.09
C THR A 309 3.37 -15.62 5.96
N ILE A 310 3.51 -14.32 6.21
CA ILE A 310 4.14 -13.41 5.27
C ILE A 310 5.36 -12.78 5.94
N THR A 311 6.50 -12.94 5.30
CA THR A 311 7.72 -12.19 5.61
C THR A 311 7.85 -11.05 4.63
N PHE A 312 8.23 -9.87 5.10
CA PHE A 312 8.42 -8.69 4.26
C PHE A 312 9.89 -8.30 4.24
N ASP A 313 10.49 -8.33 3.05
CA ASP A 313 11.85 -7.86 2.80
C ASP A 313 11.80 -6.50 2.09
N PHE A 314 12.57 -5.53 2.57
CA PHE A 314 12.69 -4.23 1.90
C PHE A 314 13.83 -4.28 0.88
N HIS A 315 13.49 -4.01 -0.37
CA HIS A 315 14.41 -3.92 -1.47
C HIS A 315 14.68 -2.44 -1.77
N GLU A 316 15.80 -1.96 -1.28
CA GLU A 316 16.24 -0.58 -1.53
C GLU A 316 16.65 -0.42 -3.00
N ILE A 317 16.20 0.68 -3.60
CA ILE A 317 16.61 1.11 -4.94
C ILE A 317 17.65 2.21 -4.81
N GLY A 318 18.91 1.82 -4.96
CA GLY A 318 20.01 2.76 -5.04
C GLY A 318 20.17 3.38 -6.44
N ARG A 319 20.92 4.49 -6.53
CA ARG A 319 21.19 5.21 -7.79
C ARG A 319 21.73 4.30 -8.91
N SER A 320 22.56 3.31 -8.57
CA SER A 320 23.16 2.37 -9.53
C SER A 320 22.17 1.34 -10.10
N ALA A 321 20.99 1.16 -9.47
CA ALA A 321 19.96 0.25 -9.94
C ALA A 321 19.05 0.87 -11.02
N ILE A 322 19.19 2.19 -11.29
CA ILE A 322 18.38 2.87 -12.29
C ILE A 322 18.78 2.37 -13.70
N PRO A 323 17.82 1.88 -14.51
CA PRO A 323 18.10 1.38 -15.84
C PRO A 323 18.76 2.41 -16.76
N ALA A 324 19.65 1.95 -17.64
CA ALA A 324 20.46 2.83 -18.49
C ALA A 324 19.61 3.68 -19.47
N ASP A 325 18.49 3.18 -19.93
CA ASP A 325 17.53 3.90 -20.78
C ASP A 325 16.82 5.01 -20.00
N ILE A 326 16.55 4.83 -18.71
CA ILE A 326 16.01 5.86 -17.81
C ILE A 326 17.05 6.95 -17.59
N VAL A 327 18.33 6.58 -17.34
CA VAL A 327 19.43 7.55 -17.23
C VAL A 327 19.59 8.33 -18.54
N ALA A 328 19.48 7.66 -19.68
CA ALA A 328 19.57 8.32 -20.99
C ALA A 328 18.38 9.30 -21.22
N ARG A 329 17.20 9.00 -20.70
CA ARG A 329 16.00 9.82 -20.84
C ARG A 329 16.03 11.05 -19.94
N TYR A 330 16.33 10.91 -18.66
CA TYR A 330 16.27 11.98 -17.66
C TYR A 330 17.60 12.71 -17.48
N GLY A 331 18.69 12.19 -18.06
CA GLY A 331 20.06 12.66 -17.84
C GLY A 331 20.61 12.24 -16.48
N ALA A 332 21.93 12.16 -16.37
CA ALA A 332 22.59 11.83 -15.11
C ALA A 332 22.21 12.82 -13.99
N ASP A 333 22.20 14.13 -14.30
CA ASP A 333 21.88 15.18 -13.34
C ASP A 333 20.43 15.09 -12.83
N GLY A 334 19.48 14.69 -13.67
CA GLY A 334 18.07 14.48 -13.29
C GLY A 334 17.92 13.29 -12.35
N VAL A 335 18.60 12.19 -12.67
CA VAL A 335 18.64 11.00 -11.78
C VAL A 335 19.34 11.33 -10.46
N ASP A 336 20.48 12.01 -10.52
CA ASP A 336 21.25 12.37 -9.32
C ASP A 336 20.46 13.33 -8.41
N TRP A 337 19.68 14.24 -8.97
CA TRP A 337 18.78 15.09 -8.21
C TRP A 337 17.75 14.27 -7.40
N CYS A 338 17.16 13.23 -7.99
CA CYS A 338 16.23 12.37 -7.28
C CYS A 338 16.85 11.73 -6.05
N PHE A 339 18.10 11.31 -6.10
CA PHE A 339 18.79 10.65 -4.99
C PHE A 339 19.41 11.62 -3.97
N ASN A 340 19.79 12.83 -4.38
CA ASN A 340 20.50 13.76 -3.51
C ASN A 340 19.60 14.86 -2.95
N GLU A 341 18.67 15.41 -3.76
CA GLU A 341 17.95 16.63 -3.44
C GLU A 341 16.44 16.41 -3.15
N ASN A 342 15.82 15.34 -3.68
CA ASN A 342 14.40 15.07 -3.47
C ASN A 342 14.12 14.58 -2.05
N LYS A 343 14.35 15.48 -1.07
CA LYS A 343 14.12 15.21 0.36
C LYS A 343 13.69 16.47 1.09
N ASP A 344 12.82 16.30 2.07
CA ASP A 344 12.43 17.34 2.99
C ASP A 344 13.28 17.21 4.26
N THR A 345 14.09 18.22 4.50
CA THR A 345 14.95 18.30 5.69
C THR A 345 14.30 19.07 6.83
N THR A 346 13.11 19.64 6.61
CA THR A 346 12.37 20.35 7.67
C THR A 346 11.75 19.33 8.60
N SER A 347 11.88 19.55 9.91
CA SER A 347 11.18 18.70 10.89
C SER A 347 9.73 19.16 10.98
N HIS A 348 8.82 18.35 10.50
CA HIS A 348 7.42 18.50 10.86
C HIS A 348 7.20 17.87 12.24
N LEU A 349 7.47 18.63 13.29
CA LEU A 349 7.04 18.28 14.63
C LEU A 349 5.53 18.52 14.67
N SER A 350 4.72 17.50 14.42
CA SER A 350 3.29 17.65 14.57
C SER A 350 2.88 17.49 16.04
N SER A 351 1.89 18.30 16.44
CA SER A 351 1.23 18.17 17.73
C SER A 351 0.50 16.81 17.90
N VAL A 352 0.27 16.10 16.83
CA VAL A 352 -0.38 14.78 16.78
C VAL A 352 0.53 13.70 17.36
N CYS A 353 1.85 13.76 17.11
CA CYS A 353 2.81 12.84 17.70
C CYS A 353 2.91 12.97 19.21
N ALA A 354 2.91 14.20 19.71
CA ALA A 354 2.99 14.48 21.15
C ALA A 354 1.74 14.00 21.93
N ALA A 355 0.58 13.96 21.29
CA ALA A 355 -0.65 13.44 21.89
C ALA A 355 -0.70 11.90 21.93
N ALA A 356 -0.03 11.20 21.00
CA ALA A 356 0.02 9.75 20.96
C ALA A 356 0.87 9.13 22.08
N ASP A 357 1.85 9.87 22.60
CA ASP A 357 2.74 9.43 23.69
C ASP A 357 2.29 9.93 25.08
N ALA A 358 1.27 10.78 25.16
CA ALA A 358 0.77 11.23 26.47
C ALA A 358 0.11 10.06 27.19
N PRO A 359 0.51 9.77 28.46
CA PRO A 359 -0.19 8.76 29.25
C PRO A 359 -1.67 9.13 29.36
N ALA A 360 -2.54 8.18 29.05
CA ALA A 360 -3.98 8.37 29.10
C ALA A 360 -4.36 8.98 30.46
N GLY A 361 -4.84 10.23 30.45
CA GLY A 361 -5.40 10.87 31.64
C GLY A 361 -6.54 10.02 32.21
N PRO A 362 -6.82 10.03 33.49
CA PRO A 362 -7.84 9.21 34.12
C PRO A 362 -9.17 9.42 33.39
N ALA A 363 -9.74 8.32 32.90
CA ALA A 363 -11.02 8.30 32.21
C ALA A 363 -12.08 9.07 33.02
N GLN A 364 -12.56 10.18 32.48
CA GLN A 364 -13.77 10.81 33.00
C GLN A 364 -14.93 9.85 32.73
N ARG A 365 -15.41 9.18 33.74
CA ARG A 365 -16.63 8.37 33.66
C ARG A 365 -17.83 9.31 33.45
N PRO A 366 -18.78 8.91 32.60
CA PRO A 366 -20.02 9.66 32.41
C PRO A 366 -20.89 9.70 33.67
#